data_6c93ae5d1ff15532cbcef3e3428d9541
#
_entry.id   6c93ae5d1ff15532cbcef3e3428d9541
#
_cell.length_a   1.000
_cell.length_b   1.000
_cell.length_c   1.000
_cell.angle_alpha   90.00
_cell.angle_beta   90.00
_cell.angle_gamma   90.00
#
_symmetry.space_group_name_H-M   'P 1'
#
loop_
_entity.id
_entity.type
_entity.pdbx_description
1 polymer ?
#
loop_
_entity_poly.entity_id
_entity_poly.type
_entity_poly.pdbx_seq_one_letter_code
_entity_poly.pdbx_strand_id
1 'polypeptide(L)'
;MKLMDGYKTGENYAYLHLPPHLLIFDEYVAFMEMLTTKENAAVLNKLKQIVMLGRQAGYFLILACQRPDAKYLGDGIRDQFNFRVALGRMSELGYSMMFGEVDKDFFLKQIKGRGYVDVGTSVISEFYTPLVPKGHDFLKEIGRLMQQRQDGQAACGAKAAGTD
;
A
#
# COMPACT_ATOMS: atom_id res chain seq x y z
N MET A 1 18.39 -8.99 -5.28
CA MET A 1 19.21 -8.51 -4.15
C MET A 1 20.34 -9.45 -3.78
N LYS A 2 20.11 -10.74 -3.49
CA LYS A 2 21.18 -11.68 -3.08
C LYS A 2 22.35 -11.84 -4.05
N LEU A 3 22.21 -11.43 -5.30
CA LEU A 3 23.24 -11.46 -6.34
C LEU A 3 23.91 -10.09 -6.58
N MET A 4 23.56 -9.08 -5.75
CA MET A 4 24.20 -7.76 -5.85
C MET A 4 25.48 -7.73 -5.01
N ASP A 5 26.53 -7.17 -5.57
CA ASP A 5 27.75 -6.92 -4.84
C ASP A 5 27.49 -6.01 -3.62
N GLY A 6 28.09 -6.36 -2.50
CA GLY A 6 27.91 -5.62 -1.24
C GLY A 6 26.68 -5.99 -0.42
N TYR A 7 25.79 -6.88 -0.88
CA TYR A 7 24.65 -7.34 -0.08
C TYR A 7 25.11 -8.18 1.12
N LYS A 8 24.67 -7.78 2.31
CA LYS A 8 24.83 -8.56 3.54
C LYS A 8 23.47 -9.09 4.01
N THR A 9 23.47 -10.28 4.58
CA THR A 9 22.25 -10.89 5.12
C THR A 9 21.63 -9.99 6.19
N GLY A 10 20.33 -9.69 6.06
CA GLY A 10 19.60 -8.81 6.98
C GLY A 10 19.48 -7.35 6.52
N GLU A 11 20.25 -6.91 5.53
CA GLU A 11 20.10 -5.59 4.93
C GLU A 11 18.87 -5.53 4.02
N ASN A 12 18.25 -4.37 3.96
CA ASN A 12 17.13 -4.10 3.07
C ASN A 12 17.55 -3.19 1.90
N TYR A 13 16.60 -2.89 1.01
CA TYR A 13 16.83 -2.05 -0.18
C TYR A 13 17.44 -0.68 0.12
N ALA A 14 17.16 -0.08 1.28
CA ALA A 14 17.67 1.24 1.64
C ALA A 14 19.19 1.24 1.88
N TYR A 15 19.74 0.18 2.45
CA TYR A 15 21.20 0.01 2.60
C TYR A 15 21.92 -0.07 1.26
N LEU A 16 21.24 -0.59 0.25
CA LEU A 16 21.77 -0.69 -1.11
C LEU A 16 21.45 0.54 -1.98
N HIS A 17 20.91 1.60 -1.36
CA HIS A 17 20.45 2.83 -2.04
C HIS A 17 19.48 2.57 -3.21
N LEU A 18 18.72 1.47 -3.17
CA LEU A 18 17.72 1.17 -4.17
C LEU A 18 16.46 2.00 -3.92
N PRO A 19 15.81 2.53 -4.96
CA PRO A 19 14.57 3.28 -4.81
C PRO A 19 13.41 2.36 -4.38
N PRO A 20 12.46 2.86 -3.58
CA PRO A 20 11.23 2.14 -3.32
C PRO A 20 10.33 2.11 -4.57
N HIS A 21 9.66 0.99 -4.78
CA HIS A 21 8.68 0.79 -5.84
C HIS A 21 7.30 0.58 -5.22
N LEU A 22 6.34 1.42 -5.57
CA LEU A 22 4.96 1.35 -5.12
C LEU A 22 4.10 0.80 -6.25
N LEU A 23 3.46 -0.35 -6.03
CA LEU A 23 2.40 -0.88 -6.88
C LEU A 23 1.06 -0.47 -6.26
N ILE A 24 0.38 0.48 -6.88
CA ILE A 24 -0.94 0.95 -6.44
C ILE A 24 -1.98 0.25 -7.31
N PHE A 25 -2.84 -0.52 -6.68
CA PHE A 25 -3.88 -1.29 -7.33
C PHE A 25 -5.24 -0.79 -6.82
N ASP A 26 -5.83 0.13 -7.57
CA ASP A 26 -7.16 0.64 -7.31
C ASP A 26 -8.22 -0.32 -7.88
N GLU A 27 -9.35 -0.46 -7.21
CA GLU A 27 -10.44 -1.38 -7.59
C GLU A 27 -9.96 -2.84 -7.86
N TYR A 28 -9.12 -3.34 -6.96
CA TYR A 28 -8.52 -4.67 -7.07
C TYR A 28 -9.56 -5.80 -7.30
N VAL A 29 -10.68 -5.77 -6.58
CA VAL A 29 -11.71 -6.81 -6.68
C VAL A 29 -12.35 -6.82 -8.08
N ALA A 30 -12.69 -5.66 -8.61
CA ALA A 30 -13.26 -5.54 -9.96
C ALA A 30 -12.29 -6.09 -11.03
N PHE A 31 -11.00 -5.81 -10.90
CA PHE A 31 -10.00 -6.39 -11.79
C PHE A 31 -9.98 -7.93 -11.69
N MET A 32 -10.00 -8.48 -10.48
CA MET A 32 -9.97 -9.94 -10.28
C MET A 32 -11.22 -10.63 -10.83
N GLU A 33 -12.36 -9.96 -10.82
CA GLU A 33 -13.62 -10.48 -11.40
C GLU A 33 -13.60 -10.59 -12.93
N MET A 34 -12.76 -9.79 -13.60
CA MET A 34 -12.60 -9.84 -15.05
C MET A 34 -11.72 -10.99 -15.52
N LEU A 35 -10.99 -11.65 -14.62
CA LEU A 35 -10.03 -12.68 -14.96
C LEU A 35 -10.65 -14.08 -14.94
N THR A 36 -10.12 -14.97 -15.77
CA THR A 36 -10.41 -16.40 -15.68
C THR A 36 -9.83 -17.00 -14.38
N THR A 37 -10.33 -18.16 -13.96
CA THR A 37 -9.84 -18.85 -12.76
C THR A 37 -8.32 -19.09 -12.80
N LYS A 38 -7.77 -19.42 -13.97
CA LYS A 38 -6.33 -19.65 -14.15
C LYS A 38 -5.51 -18.37 -13.99
N GLU A 39 -5.99 -17.27 -14.56
CA GLU A 39 -5.36 -15.95 -14.43
C GLU A 39 -5.44 -15.43 -13.01
N ASN A 40 -6.59 -15.59 -12.34
CA ASN A 40 -6.75 -15.26 -10.94
C ASN A 40 -5.69 -15.93 -10.06
N ALA A 41 -5.52 -17.25 -10.22
CA ALA A 41 -4.51 -17.99 -9.47
C ALA A 41 -3.08 -17.48 -9.75
N ALA A 42 -2.77 -17.13 -10.99
CA ALA A 42 -1.47 -16.58 -11.37
C ALA A 42 -1.23 -15.21 -10.74
N VAL A 43 -2.22 -14.31 -10.77
CA VAL A 43 -2.16 -12.98 -10.15
C VAL A 43 -1.98 -13.09 -8.64
N LEU A 44 -2.82 -13.91 -7.97
CA LEU A 44 -2.73 -14.14 -6.53
C LEU A 44 -1.34 -14.63 -6.10
N ASN A 45 -0.76 -15.57 -6.86
CA ASN A 45 0.58 -16.05 -6.58
C ASN A 45 1.65 -14.94 -6.71
N LYS A 46 1.52 -14.05 -7.69
CA LYS A 46 2.43 -12.89 -7.84
C LYS A 46 2.26 -11.87 -6.73
N LEU A 47 1.03 -11.53 -6.38
CA LEU A 47 0.75 -10.64 -5.27
C LEU A 47 1.30 -11.20 -3.95
N LYS A 48 1.09 -12.49 -3.70
CA LYS A 48 1.64 -13.17 -2.53
C LYS A 48 3.17 -13.06 -2.48
N GLN A 49 3.87 -13.23 -3.59
CA GLN A 49 5.32 -13.02 -3.65
C GLN A 49 5.72 -11.58 -3.32
N ILE A 50 4.98 -10.58 -3.83
CA ILE A 50 5.26 -9.17 -3.56
C ILE A 50 5.07 -8.87 -2.07
N VAL A 51 3.94 -9.25 -1.46
CA VAL A 51 3.66 -8.91 -0.06
C VAL A 51 4.57 -9.64 0.92
N MET A 52 4.96 -10.88 0.62
CA MET A 52 5.82 -11.68 1.50
C MET A 52 7.31 -11.34 1.36
N LEU A 53 7.78 -11.05 0.15
CA LEU A 53 9.22 -10.94 -0.16
C LEU A 53 9.62 -9.56 -0.64
N GLY A 54 8.67 -8.76 -1.14
CA GLY A 54 8.96 -7.50 -1.82
C GLY A 54 9.53 -6.44 -0.90
N ARG A 55 9.06 -6.36 0.35
CA ARG A 55 9.47 -5.32 1.31
C ARG A 55 10.99 -5.20 1.47
N GLN A 56 11.68 -6.32 1.56
CA GLN A 56 13.14 -6.32 1.68
C GLN A 56 13.83 -5.76 0.43
N ALA A 57 13.22 -5.98 -0.73
CA ALA A 57 13.70 -5.49 -2.03
C ALA A 57 13.17 -4.09 -2.41
N GLY A 58 12.40 -3.45 -1.53
CA GLY A 58 11.85 -2.12 -1.78
C GLY A 58 10.52 -2.11 -2.55
N TYR A 59 9.83 -3.24 -2.68
CA TYR A 59 8.52 -3.30 -3.33
C TYR A 59 7.41 -3.26 -2.30
N PHE A 60 6.49 -2.33 -2.49
CA PHE A 60 5.33 -2.13 -1.63
C PHE A 60 4.05 -2.19 -2.45
N LEU A 61 3.01 -2.80 -1.88
CA LEU A 61 1.72 -2.96 -2.52
C LEU A 61 0.66 -2.18 -1.75
N ILE A 62 -0.10 -1.37 -2.47
CA ILE A 62 -1.29 -0.68 -1.97
C ILE A 62 -2.48 -1.23 -2.74
N LEU A 63 -3.36 -1.94 -2.05
CA LEU A 63 -4.60 -2.44 -2.63
C LEU A 63 -5.77 -1.60 -2.13
N ALA A 64 -6.61 -1.12 -3.04
CA ALA A 64 -7.88 -0.51 -2.72
C ALA A 64 -9.02 -1.32 -3.34
N CYS A 65 -10.15 -1.37 -2.64
CA CYS A 65 -11.37 -2.00 -3.12
C CYS A 65 -12.58 -1.43 -2.38
N GLN A 66 -13.72 -1.45 -3.00
CA GLN A 66 -14.97 -1.02 -2.37
C GLN A 66 -15.45 -2.02 -1.31
N ARG A 67 -15.21 -3.29 -1.53
CA ARG A 67 -15.59 -4.36 -0.60
C ARG A 67 -14.47 -5.40 -0.53
N PRO A 68 -13.97 -5.73 0.66
CA PRO A 68 -13.07 -6.85 0.81
C PRO A 68 -13.82 -8.14 0.49
N ASP A 69 -13.23 -9.01 -0.33
CA ASP A 69 -13.79 -10.30 -0.69
C ASP A 69 -12.75 -11.39 -0.43
N ALA A 70 -13.08 -12.31 0.46
CA ALA A 70 -12.21 -13.42 0.85
C ALA A 70 -11.80 -14.31 -0.34
N LYS A 71 -12.63 -14.36 -1.40
CA LYS A 71 -12.32 -15.08 -2.64
C LYS A 71 -11.05 -14.56 -3.31
N TYR A 72 -10.83 -13.24 -3.26
CA TYR A 72 -9.72 -12.58 -3.95
C TYR A 72 -8.64 -12.09 -3.00
N LEU A 73 -8.95 -11.97 -1.71
CA LEU A 73 -8.02 -11.55 -0.68
C LEU A 73 -8.10 -12.52 0.52
N GLY A 74 -7.69 -13.76 0.27
CA GLY A 74 -7.67 -14.80 1.32
C GLY A 74 -6.69 -14.47 2.45
N ASP A 75 -6.89 -15.11 3.59
CA ASP A 75 -6.18 -14.85 4.85
C ASP A 75 -4.65 -14.81 4.69
N GLY A 76 -4.08 -15.73 3.93
CA GLY A 76 -2.64 -15.79 3.73
C GLY A 76 -2.01 -14.59 2.99
N ILE A 77 -2.81 -13.77 2.29
CA ILE A 77 -2.36 -12.50 1.70
C ILE A 77 -2.74 -11.35 2.62
N ARG A 78 -3.99 -11.33 3.10
CA ARG A 78 -4.52 -10.28 3.97
C ARG A 78 -3.63 -10.06 5.20
N ASP A 79 -3.21 -11.13 5.85
CA ASP A 79 -2.40 -11.08 7.08
C ASP A 79 -0.97 -10.54 6.86
N GLN A 80 -0.55 -10.41 5.60
CA GLN A 80 0.72 -9.76 5.26
C GLN A 80 0.62 -8.23 5.18
N PHE A 81 -0.61 -7.67 5.16
CA PHE A 81 -0.81 -6.24 5.20
C PHE A 81 -0.83 -5.73 6.65
N ASN A 82 0.28 -5.13 7.08
CA ASN A 82 0.40 -4.54 8.42
C ASN A 82 -0.30 -3.18 8.56
N PHE A 83 -0.76 -2.60 7.45
CA PHE A 83 -1.52 -1.36 7.45
C PHE A 83 -2.82 -1.59 6.69
N ARG A 84 -3.93 -1.57 7.43
CA ARG A 84 -5.26 -1.83 6.90
C ARG A 84 -6.19 -0.70 7.29
N VAL A 85 -6.91 -0.17 6.31
CA VAL A 85 -7.79 1.00 6.48
C VAL A 85 -9.18 0.68 5.96
N ALA A 86 -10.19 0.85 6.78
CA ALA A 86 -11.59 0.79 6.41
C ALA A 86 -12.21 2.19 6.47
N LEU A 87 -12.66 2.73 5.33
CA LEU A 87 -13.29 4.04 5.23
C LEU A 87 -14.81 3.91 5.26
N GLY A 88 -15.43 4.72 6.09
CA GLY A 88 -16.89 4.73 6.24
C GLY A 88 -17.41 3.51 7.00
N ARG A 89 -18.73 3.25 6.82
CA ARG A 89 -19.41 2.12 7.45
C ARG A 89 -19.30 0.88 6.56
N MET A 90 -18.93 -0.23 7.16
CA MET A 90 -18.99 -1.55 6.54
C MET A 90 -20.01 -2.44 7.28
N SER A 91 -20.35 -3.59 6.70
CA SER A 91 -21.05 -4.66 7.41
C SER A 91 -20.10 -5.32 8.42
N GLU A 92 -20.65 -6.02 9.41
CA GLU A 92 -19.84 -6.82 10.34
C GLU A 92 -18.92 -7.81 9.61
N LEU A 93 -19.45 -8.47 8.59
CA LEU A 93 -18.66 -9.35 7.73
C LEU A 93 -17.52 -8.58 7.02
N GLY A 94 -17.77 -7.36 6.55
CA GLY A 94 -16.75 -6.51 5.93
C GLY A 94 -15.63 -6.15 6.91
N TYR A 95 -15.96 -5.80 8.14
CA TYR A 95 -14.96 -5.55 9.18
C TYR A 95 -14.17 -6.80 9.54
N SER A 96 -14.85 -7.95 9.68
CA SER A 96 -14.19 -9.24 9.93
C SER A 96 -13.25 -9.62 8.77
N MET A 97 -13.65 -9.39 7.52
CA MET A 97 -12.79 -9.61 6.36
C MET A 97 -11.59 -8.66 6.31
N MET A 98 -11.73 -7.43 6.82
CA MET A 98 -10.65 -6.45 6.83
C MET A 98 -9.68 -6.66 7.99
N PHE A 99 -10.19 -6.87 9.19
CA PHE A 99 -9.39 -6.85 10.42
C PHE A 99 -9.24 -8.22 11.09
N GLY A 100 -9.99 -9.23 10.63
CA GLY A 100 -10.10 -10.52 11.30
C GLY A 100 -11.12 -10.50 12.44
N GLU A 101 -11.07 -11.51 13.29
CA GLU A 101 -11.88 -11.56 14.50
C GLU A 101 -11.28 -10.62 15.54
N VAL A 102 -12.02 -9.56 15.86
CA VAL A 102 -11.62 -8.56 16.85
C VAL A 102 -12.79 -8.25 17.77
N ASP A 103 -12.48 -8.11 19.04
CA ASP A 103 -13.45 -7.69 20.07
C ASP A 103 -13.54 -6.15 20.05
N LYS A 104 -14.30 -5.62 19.09
CA LYS A 104 -14.53 -4.19 18.94
C LYS A 104 -15.91 -3.90 18.40
N ASP A 105 -16.62 -3.02 19.07
CA ASP A 105 -17.86 -2.44 18.57
C ASP A 105 -17.55 -1.41 17.47
N PHE A 106 -17.98 -1.71 16.25
CA PHE A 106 -17.89 -0.80 15.13
C PHE A 106 -19.12 0.09 15.05
N PHE A 107 -18.92 1.37 14.77
CA PHE A 107 -20.02 2.31 14.70
C PHE A 107 -20.99 2.00 13.56
N LEU A 108 -22.27 1.94 13.89
CA LEU A 108 -23.34 1.72 12.92
C LEU A 108 -23.66 2.99 12.11
N LYS A 109 -23.33 4.17 12.62
CA LYS A 109 -23.64 5.45 11.97
C LYS A 109 -22.54 5.84 10.99
N GLN A 110 -22.94 6.09 9.75
CA GLN A 110 -22.02 6.61 8.73
C GLN A 110 -21.72 8.09 8.99
N ILE A 111 -20.44 8.39 9.16
CA ILE A 111 -19.92 9.75 9.27
C ILE A 111 -18.87 9.93 8.17
N LYS A 112 -19.03 11.00 7.37
CA LYS A 112 -18.10 11.29 6.26
C LYS A 112 -16.67 11.48 6.77
N GLY A 113 -15.72 10.79 6.14
CA GLY A 113 -14.31 10.86 6.48
C GLY A 113 -13.88 10.04 7.70
N ARG A 114 -14.83 9.43 8.42
CA ARG A 114 -14.53 8.54 9.54
C ARG A 114 -14.15 7.14 9.04
N GLY A 115 -13.22 6.52 9.70
CA GLY A 115 -12.79 5.17 9.40
C GLY A 115 -12.09 4.48 10.56
N TYR A 116 -11.65 3.26 10.29
CA TYR A 116 -10.87 2.44 11.21
C TYR A 116 -9.55 2.05 10.57
N VAL A 117 -8.52 1.97 11.38
CA VAL A 117 -7.17 1.62 10.93
C VAL A 117 -6.53 0.63 11.90
N ASP A 118 -5.89 -0.38 11.31
CA ASP A 118 -4.93 -1.25 11.97
C ASP A 118 -3.53 -0.91 11.42
N VAL A 119 -2.62 -0.59 12.30
CA VAL A 119 -1.22 -0.27 11.96
C VAL A 119 -0.26 -1.43 12.29
N GLY A 120 -0.79 -2.65 12.37
CA GLY A 120 -0.01 -3.85 12.69
C GLY A 120 0.22 -4.07 14.19
N THR A 121 -0.53 -3.38 15.04
CA THR A 121 -0.45 -3.50 16.51
C THR A 121 -1.55 -4.37 17.10
N SER A 122 -2.41 -4.97 16.27
CA SER A 122 -3.63 -5.69 16.67
C SER A 122 -4.66 -4.82 17.42
N VAL A 123 -4.43 -3.51 17.47
CA VAL A 123 -5.35 -2.52 18.04
C VAL A 123 -5.97 -1.72 16.90
N ILE A 124 -7.29 -1.86 16.73
CA ILE A 124 -8.01 -1.10 15.73
C ILE A 124 -8.40 0.26 16.30
N SER A 125 -7.83 1.29 15.70
CA SER A 125 -8.07 2.68 16.06
C SER A 125 -9.08 3.34 15.12
N GLU A 126 -9.85 4.26 15.67
CA GLU A 126 -10.68 5.15 14.88
C GLU A 126 -9.86 6.33 14.37
N PHE A 127 -10.15 6.78 13.15
CA PHE A 127 -9.51 7.98 12.61
C PHE A 127 -10.49 8.77 11.74
N TYR A 128 -10.12 10.01 11.48
CA TYR A 128 -10.81 10.90 10.56
C TYR A 128 -9.86 11.36 9.46
N THR A 129 -10.30 11.20 8.20
CA THR A 129 -9.54 11.73 7.07
C THR A 129 -9.59 13.26 7.10
N PRO A 130 -8.46 13.94 6.84
CA PRO A 130 -8.45 15.39 6.72
C PRO A 130 -9.32 15.83 5.53
N LEU A 131 -10.00 16.95 5.70
CA LEU A 131 -10.78 17.56 4.63
C LEU A 131 -9.82 18.16 3.59
N VAL A 132 -10.01 17.78 2.34
CA VAL A 132 -9.29 18.42 1.23
C VAL A 132 -9.76 19.87 1.10
N PRO A 133 -8.88 20.87 1.17
CA PRO A 133 -9.27 22.27 1.05
C PRO A 133 -9.99 22.55 -0.28
N LYS A 134 -10.97 23.45 -0.23
CA LYS A 134 -11.69 23.86 -1.43
C LYS A 134 -10.70 24.50 -2.43
N GLY A 135 -10.70 24.01 -3.68
CA GLY A 135 -9.80 24.51 -4.73
C GLY A 135 -8.41 23.87 -4.70
N HIS A 136 -8.18 22.85 -3.87
CA HIS A 136 -6.92 22.09 -3.93
C HIS A 136 -6.83 21.30 -5.25
N ASP A 137 -5.73 21.50 -5.95
CA ASP A 137 -5.43 20.85 -7.22
C ASP A 137 -4.30 19.84 -7.04
N PHE A 138 -4.67 18.56 -6.97
CA PHE A 138 -3.73 17.46 -6.81
C PHE A 138 -2.75 17.34 -7.97
N LEU A 139 -3.18 17.60 -9.22
CA LEU A 139 -2.31 17.48 -10.38
C LEU A 139 -1.23 18.56 -10.36
N LYS A 140 -1.60 19.79 -9.98
CA LYS A 140 -0.64 20.89 -9.81
C LYS A 140 0.37 20.58 -8.72
N GLU A 141 -0.08 20.03 -7.58
CA GLU A 141 0.81 19.70 -6.47
C GLU A 141 1.76 18.54 -6.82
N ILE A 142 1.27 17.50 -7.49
CA ILE A 142 2.10 16.42 -8.01
C ILE A 142 3.13 16.94 -9.00
N GLY A 143 2.71 17.82 -9.94
CA GLY A 143 3.61 18.45 -10.90
C GLY A 143 4.73 19.23 -10.23
N ARG A 144 4.40 20.00 -9.18
CA ARG A 144 5.40 20.74 -8.37
C ARG A 144 6.40 19.81 -7.69
N LEU A 145 5.94 18.71 -7.11
CA LEU A 145 6.80 17.71 -6.44
C LEU A 145 7.72 17.01 -7.47
N MET A 146 7.21 16.70 -8.64
CA MET A 146 8.01 16.09 -9.72
C MET A 146 9.12 17.03 -10.18
N GLN A 147 8.83 18.34 -10.34
CA GLN A 147 9.81 19.35 -10.72
C GLN A 147 10.94 19.45 -9.67
N GLN A 148 10.59 19.54 -8.38
CA GLN A 148 11.56 19.61 -7.29
C GLN A 148 12.51 18.39 -7.27
N ARG A 149 12.01 17.20 -7.63
CA ARG A 149 12.83 16.00 -7.73
C ARG A 149 13.85 16.09 -8.86
N GLN A 150 13.45 16.62 -10.01
CA GLN A 150 14.34 16.81 -11.16
C GLN A 150 15.44 17.82 -10.85
N ASP A 151 15.09 18.95 -10.25
CA ASP A 151 16.03 19.99 -9.83
C ASP A 151 17.03 19.47 -8.78
N GLY A 152 16.56 18.67 -7.82
CA GLY A 152 17.39 18.02 -6.80
C GLY A 152 18.36 16.99 -7.39
N GLN A 153 17.96 16.23 -8.41
CA GLN A 153 18.83 15.28 -9.10
C GLN A 153 19.88 16.00 -9.96
N ALA A 154 19.52 17.08 -10.63
CA ALA A 154 20.44 17.91 -11.40
C ALA A 154 21.53 18.53 -10.50
N ALA A 155 21.14 19.02 -9.32
CA ALA A 155 22.07 19.58 -8.34
C ALA A 155 23.03 18.52 -7.75
N CYS A 156 22.58 17.28 -7.59
CA CYS A 156 23.40 16.18 -7.08
C CYS A 156 24.41 15.68 -8.17
N GLY A 157 23.96 15.61 -9.43
CA GLY A 157 24.79 15.23 -10.56
C GLY A 157 25.91 16.26 -10.85
N ALA A 158 25.63 17.53 -10.70
CA ALA A 158 26.62 18.61 -10.89
C ALA A 158 27.73 18.59 -9.82
N LYS A 159 27.45 18.14 -8.60
CA LYS A 159 28.47 17.99 -7.56
C LYS A 159 29.38 16.77 -7.74
N ALA A 160 28.91 15.74 -8.45
CA ALA A 160 29.72 14.55 -8.73
C ALA A 160 30.68 14.74 -9.94
N ALA A 161 30.41 15.74 -10.80
CA ALA A 161 31.23 16.02 -11.99
C ALA A 161 32.33 17.08 -11.76
N GLY A 162 32.47 17.59 -10.54
CA GLY A 162 33.36 18.72 -10.21
C GLY A 162 34.57 18.36 -9.32
N THR A 163 34.93 17.07 -9.21
CA THR A 163 36.14 16.62 -8.51
C THR A 163 36.99 15.78 -9.46
N ASP A 164 37.70 16.44 -10.33
CA ASP A 164 38.96 16.00 -10.94
C ASP A 164 40.07 16.96 -10.57
#